data_9acfa3b47d1b60dd34826aabd9c7f48a
#
_entry.id   9acfa3b47d1b60dd34826aabd9c7f48a
#
_cell.length_a   1.000
_cell.length_b   1.000
_cell.length_c   1.000
_cell.angle_alpha   90.00
_cell.angle_beta   90.00
_cell.angle_gamma   90.00
#
_symmetry.space_group_name_H-M   'P 1'
#
loop_
_entity.id
_entity.type
_entity.pdbx_description
1 polymer ?
#
loop_
_entity_poly.entity_id
_entity_poly.type
_entity_poly.pdbx_seq_one_letter_code
_entity_poly.pdbx_strand_id
1 'polypeptide(L)'
;GLHNVLALRGDCGPNERHFMPHPQGHSHAIDLVRQIAAMNRGEFVDGEVEECHHSKFSIGVAGYPEKHVDALDAESDLRHLKAKVDAGADYVMTQICYDADRILAFIGRCREAGIDVPVIPGVKPLSTLRQLTLLPETFAIELPEALRSEVRTHADRPEAIRRIGVEWAVDQCRRLKAAGVPVIHFYTMGRAENVRQIIKEVF
;
A
#
# COMPACT_ATOMS: atom_id res chain seq x y z
N GLY A 1 -1.01 18.11 15.91
CA GLY A 1 -1.78 18.04 14.67
C GLY A 1 -1.39 16.85 13.82
N LEU A 2 -2.09 16.61 12.72
CA LEU A 2 -1.72 15.60 11.73
C LEU A 2 -0.59 16.14 10.85
N HIS A 3 0.43 15.31 10.59
CA HIS A 3 1.58 15.70 9.78
C HIS A 3 1.81 14.79 8.57
N ASN A 4 1.15 13.64 8.51
CA ASN A 4 1.27 12.69 7.41
C ASN A 4 -0.10 12.45 6.79
N VAL A 5 -0.15 12.42 5.48
CA VAL A 5 -1.35 12.11 4.71
C VAL A 5 -1.02 11.02 3.68
N LEU A 6 -1.95 10.10 3.47
CA LEU A 6 -1.88 9.13 2.39
C LEU A 6 -2.89 9.57 1.32
N ALA A 7 -2.40 10.13 0.21
CA ALA A 7 -3.21 10.63 -0.88
C ALA A 7 -3.71 9.47 -1.74
N LEU A 8 -5.01 9.17 -1.65
CA LEU A 8 -5.67 8.08 -2.37
C LEU A 8 -6.82 8.60 -3.22
N ARG A 9 -7.13 7.90 -4.29
CA ARG A 9 -8.32 8.17 -5.11
C ARG A 9 -9.60 7.68 -4.42
N GLY A 10 -9.51 6.59 -3.67
CA GLY A 10 -10.65 5.82 -3.18
C GLY A 10 -11.07 4.73 -4.17
N ASP A 11 -11.87 3.80 -3.69
CA ASP A 11 -12.39 2.67 -4.46
C ASP A 11 -13.78 2.98 -5.00
N CYS A 12 -14.22 2.18 -6.00
CA CYS A 12 -15.61 2.22 -6.48
C CYS A 12 -16.58 1.83 -5.36
N GLY A 13 -17.77 2.41 -5.37
CA GLY A 13 -18.87 1.96 -4.51
C GLY A 13 -19.29 0.51 -4.81
N PRO A 14 -19.96 -0.18 -3.86
CA PRO A 14 -20.30 -1.61 -3.99
C PRO A 14 -21.11 -1.98 -5.24
N ASN A 15 -21.79 -1.01 -5.84
CA ASN A 15 -22.64 -1.20 -7.02
C ASN A 15 -22.12 -0.44 -8.26
N GLU A 16 -20.93 0.13 -8.19
CA GLU A 16 -20.33 0.92 -9.26
C GLU A 16 -19.29 0.09 -10.01
N ARG A 17 -19.27 0.20 -11.35
CA ARG A 17 -18.29 -0.47 -12.20
C ARG A 17 -17.00 0.33 -12.38
N HIS A 18 -17.09 1.65 -12.18
CA HIS A 18 -15.98 2.60 -12.34
C HIS A 18 -16.04 3.65 -11.25
N PHE A 19 -14.88 4.09 -10.81
CA PHE A 19 -14.80 5.21 -9.89
C PHE A 19 -15.37 6.49 -10.52
N MET A 20 -16.34 7.10 -9.83
CA MET A 20 -16.96 8.37 -10.23
C MET A 20 -16.55 9.46 -9.23
N PRO A 21 -15.69 10.41 -9.62
CA PRO A 21 -15.32 11.49 -8.73
C PRO A 21 -16.50 12.42 -8.47
N HIS A 22 -16.54 13.01 -7.27
CA HIS A 22 -17.45 14.13 -7.02
C HIS A 22 -17.16 15.26 -8.02
N PRO A 23 -18.16 16.03 -8.52
CA PRO A 23 -17.95 17.10 -9.50
C PRO A 23 -16.90 18.16 -9.10
N GLN A 24 -16.71 18.37 -7.80
CA GLN A 24 -15.68 19.26 -7.23
C GLN A 24 -14.47 18.48 -6.67
N GLY A 25 -14.38 17.18 -6.91
CA GLY A 25 -13.31 16.32 -6.40
C GLY A 25 -12.28 16.02 -7.48
N HIS A 26 -11.20 15.37 -7.06
CA HIS A 26 -10.14 14.93 -7.95
C HIS A 26 -10.46 13.58 -8.62
N SER A 27 -10.11 13.45 -9.89
CA SER A 27 -10.28 12.20 -10.64
C SER A 27 -9.16 11.20 -10.34
N HIS A 28 -7.97 11.68 -9.96
CA HIS A 28 -6.81 10.85 -9.70
C HIS A 28 -6.07 11.29 -8.44
N ALA A 29 -5.41 10.34 -7.76
CA ALA A 29 -4.62 10.61 -6.57
C ALA A 29 -3.49 11.65 -6.80
N ILE A 30 -2.94 11.72 -8.01
CA ILE A 30 -1.91 12.71 -8.37
C ILE A 30 -2.42 14.16 -8.23
N ASP A 31 -3.69 14.40 -8.51
CA ASP A 31 -4.26 15.75 -8.40
C ASP A 31 -4.37 16.17 -6.93
N LEU A 32 -4.70 15.22 -6.05
CA LEU A 32 -4.67 15.44 -4.61
C LEU A 32 -3.23 15.67 -4.09
N VAL A 33 -2.25 14.92 -4.60
CA VAL A 33 -0.82 15.15 -4.28
C VAL A 33 -0.42 16.57 -4.64
N ARG A 34 -0.75 17.04 -5.86
CA ARG A 34 -0.45 18.41 -6.32
C ARG A 34 -1.09 19.46 -5.42
N GLN A 35 -2.34 19.26 -5.04
CA GLN A 35 -3.05 20.17 -4.15
C GLN A 35 -2.39 20.26 -2.78
N ILE A 36 -2.04 19.12 -2.14
CA ILE A 36 -1.39 19.12 -0.83
C ILE A 36 0.02 19.72 -0.92
N ALA A 37 0.77 19.42 -1.98
CA ALA A 37 2.08 20.01 -2.23
C ALA A 37 1.99 21.53 -2.42
N ALA A 38 0.96 22.03 -3.08
CA ALA A 38 0.68 23.48 -3.20
C ALA A 38 0.39 24.10 -1.82
N MET A 39 -0.47 23.46 -1.01
CA MET A 39 -0.74 23.90 0.37
C MET A 39 0.52 23.95 1.24
N ASN A 40 1.45 23.01 1.04
CA ASN A 40 2.75 23.03 1.73
C ASN A 40 3.61 24.25 1.33
N ARG A 41 3.36 24.84 0.16
CA ARG A 41 3.99 26.11 -0.29
C ARG A 41 3.19 27.36 0.06
N GLY A 42 2.01 27.22 0.69
CA GLY A 42 1.11 28.34 1.01
C GLY A 42 0.17 28.72 -0.13
N GLU A 43 0.06 27.87 -1.17
CA GLU A 43 -0.84 28.08 -2.31
C GLU A 43 -2.17 27.34 -2.03
N PHE A 44 -3.30 28.04 -2.06
CA PHE A 44 -4.62 27.47 -1.81
C PHE A 44 -5.53 27.58 -3.05
N VAL A 45 -6.51 26.68 -3.15
CA VAL A 45 -7.40 26.56 -4.32
C VAL A 45 -8.22 27.83 -4.54
N ASP A 46 -8.61 28.54 -3.48
CA ASP A 46 -9.45 29.73 -3.54
C ASP A 46 -8.65 31.05 -3.71
N GLY A 47 -7.36 30.97 -3.97
CA GLY A 47 -6.52 32.01 -4.55
C GLY A 47 -6.07 33.15 -3.65
N GLU A 48 -6.83 33.62 -2.69
CA GLU A 48 -6.45 34.75 -1.83
C GLU A 48 -6.84 34.48 -0.37
N VAL A 49 -5.89 33.95 0.40
CA VAL A 49 -5.98 33.94 1.87
C VAL A 49 -5.03 35.02 2.37
N GLU A 50 -5.57 36.07 3.01
CA GLU A 50 -4.80 37.23 3.50
C GLU A 50 -3.66 36.87 4.47
N GLU A 51 -3.73 35.71 5.16
CA GLU A 51 -2.66 35.15 5.97
C GLU A 51 -2.44 33.67 5.59
N CYS A 52 -1.59 33.40 4.61
CA CYS A 52 -1.21 32.06 4.21
C CYS A 52 -0.32 31.38 5.23
N HIS A 53 -0.85 30.38 5.92
CA HIS A 53 -0.03 29.47 6.72
C HIS A 53 0.38 28.26 5.87
N HIS A 54 1.68 28.10 5.63
CA HIS A 54 2.22 26.90 4.98
C HIS A 54 1.85 25.64 5.79
N SER A 55 1.23 24.67 5.16
CA SER A 55 1.11 23.35 5.76
C SER A 55 2.47 22.62 5.71
N LYS A 56 2.60 21.54 6.47
CA LYS A 56 3.83 20.73 6.54
C LYS A 56 3.45 19.25 6.54
N PHE A 57 2.70 18.85 5.51
CA PHE A 57 2.32 17.46 5.35
C PHE A 57 3.43 16.67 4.64
N SER A 58 3.79 15.52 5.20
CA SER A 58 4.47 14.47 4.47
C SER A 58 3.43 13.68 3.68
N ILE A 59 3.64 13.54 2.38
CA ILE A 59 2.65 13.03 1.43
C ILE A 59 3.02 11.60 1.03
N GLY A 60 2.20 10.63 1.44
CA GLY A 60 2.30 9.25 0.97
C GLY A 60 1.39 8.98 -0.22
N VAL A 61 1.80 8.04 -1.06
CA VAL A 61 1.00 7.54 -2.18
C VAL A 61 1.02 6.02 -2.24
N ALA A 62 -0.03 5.43 -2.82
CA ALA A 62 -0.08 3.99 -3.03
C ALA A 62 0.82 3.55 -4.20
N GLY A 63 1.54 2.42 -3.99
CA GLY A 63 2.25 1.66 -5.01
C GLY A 63 1.76 0.22 -5.04
N TYR A 64 1.94 -0.47 -6.17
CA TYR A 64 1.39 -1.82 -6.39
C TYR A 64 2.49 -2.77 -6.87
N PRO A 65 3.03 -3.65 -5.99
CA PRO A 65 4.06 -4.62 -6.38
C PRO A 65 3.66 -5.53 -7.54
N GLU A 66 2.37 -5.84 -7.63
CA GLU A 66 1.79 -6.67 -8.68
C GLU A 66 1.32 -5.85 -9.88
N LYS A 67 0.56 -4.84 -9.68
CA LYS A 67 0.02 -3.84 -10.62
C LYS A 67 -1.32 -3.31 -10.09
N HIS A 68 -1.61 -2.05 -10.28
CA HIS A 68 -2.96 -1.51 -10.05
C HIS A 68 -3.97 -2.17 -11.00
N VAL A 69 -5.18 -2.47 -10.50
CA VAL A 69 -6.23 -3.14 -11.28
C VAL A 69 -6.58 -2.42 -12.58
N ASP A 70 -6.65 -1.09 -12.54
CA ASP A 70 -6.99 -0.24 -13.70
C ASP A 70 -5.79 0.07 -14.61
N ALA A 71 -4.55 -0.27 -14.22
CA ALA A 71 -3.40 -0.01 -15.06
C ALA A 71 -3.34 -0.99 -16.23
N LEU A 72 -2.92 -0.51 -17.40
CA LEU A 72 -2.79 -1.33 -18.60
C LEU A 72 -1.75 -2.44 -18.38
N ASP A 73 -0.59 -2.06 -17.86
CA ASP A 73 0.53 -2.94 -17.56
C ASP A 73 1.34 -2.41 -16.37
N ALA A 74 2.32 -3.19 -15.89
CA ALA A 74 3.15 -2.83 -14.75
C ALA A 74 4.06 -1.62 -15.03
N GLU A 75 4.41 -1.38 -16.30
CA GLU A 75 5.25 -0.25 -16.69
C GLU A 75 4.44 1.06 -16.65
N SER A 76 3.21 1.05 -17.16
CA SER A 76 2.31 2.21 -17.07
C SER A 76 1.97 2.55 -15.63
N ASP A 77 1.76 1.55 -14.76
CA ASP A 77 1.53 1.77 -13.34
C ASP A 77 2.75 2.40 -12.65
N LEU A 78 3.97 1.94 -12.99
CA LEU A 78 5.21 2.51 -12.49
C LEU A 78 5.41 3.97 -12.97
N ARG A 79 5.06 4.29 -14.23
CA ARG A 79 5.07 5.67 -14.73
C ARG A 79 4.09 6.57 -13.97
N HIS A 80 2.89 6.08 -13.65
CA HIS A 80 1.92 6.82 -12.83
C HIS A 80 2.44 7.02 -11.39
N LEU A 81 3.11 6.01 -10.82
CA LEU A 81 3.74 6.16 -9.52
C LEU A 81 4.85 7.21 -9.54
N LYS A 82 5.73 7.16 -10.55
CA LYS A 82 6.78 8.18 -10.74
C LYS A 82 6.19 9.59 -10.84
N ALA A 83 5.13 9.76 -11.63
CA ALA A 83 4.46 11.06 -11.76
C ALA A 83 3.88 11.58 -10.42
N LYS A 84 3.39 10.69 -9.54
CA LYS A 84 2.94 11.07 -8.18
C LYS A 84 4.12 11.52 -7.30
N VAL A 85 5.27 10.85 -7.42
CA VAL A 85 6.50 11.25 -6.69
C VAL A 85 7.01 12.58 -7.19
N ASP A 86 7.07 12.77 -8.51
CA ASP A 86 7.48 14.05 -9.13
C ASP A 86 6.54 15.21 -8.80
N ALA A 87 5.27 14.91 -8.51
CA ALA A 87 4.29 15.89 -8.06
C ALA A 87 4.43 16.30 -6.59
N GLY A 88 5.30 15.63 -5.82
CA GLY A 88 5.63 16.00 -4.43
C GLY A 88 5.30 14.93 -3.39
N ALA A 89 5.14 13.65 -3.77
CA ALA A 89 5.01 12.60 -2.77
C ALA A 89 6.36 12.28 -2.11
N ASP A 90 6.36 12.16 -0.78
CA ASP A 90 7.54 11.92 0.04
C ASP A 90 7.81 10.45 0.33
N TYR A 91 6.80 9.59 0.19
CA TYR A 91 6.95 8.14 0.38
C TYR A 91 5.88 7.35 -0.39
N VAL A 92 6.19 6.10 -0.66
CA VAL A 92 5.26 5.13 -1.26
C VAL A 92 4.88 4.08 -0.23
N MET A 93 3.60 3.83 -0.03
CA MET A 93 3.09 2.70 0.75
C MET A 93 2.52 1.66 -0.22
N THR A 94 2.98 0.41 -0.14
CA THR A 94 2.50 -0.58 -1.10
C THR A 94 1.17 -1.18 -0.69
N GLN A 95 0.42 -1.65 -1.69
CA GLN A 95 -0.67 -2.60 -1.46
C GLN A 95 -0.14 -3.86 -0.78
N ILE A 96 -1.01 -4.61 -0.12
CA ILE A 96 -0.70 -5.92 0.45
C ILE A 96 -0.08 -6.79 -0.65
N CYS A 97 1.06 -7.42 -0.34
CA CYS A 97 1.66 -8.43 -1.20
C CYS A 97 2.23 -9.54 -0.32
N TYR A 98 1.98 -10.80 -0.71
CA TYR A 98 2.38 -11.98 0.07
C TYR A 98 3.71 -12.60 -0.40
N ASP A 99 4.30 -12.03 -1.44
CA ASP A 99 5.58 -12.49 -2.00
C ASP A 99 6.68 -11.44 -1.75
N ALA A 100 7.67 -11.80 -0.91
CA ALA A 100 8.79 -10.93 -0.58
C ALA A 100 9.68 -10.61 -1.79
N ASP A 101 9.88 -11.58 -2.70
CA ASP A 101 10.70 -11.36 -3.91
C ASP A 101 10.03 -10.37 -4.85
N ARG A 102 8.72 -10.46 -4.99
CA ARG A 102 7.93 -9.52 -5.80
C ARG A 102 8.00 -8.09 -5.23
N ILE A 103 7.94 -7.95 -3.89
CA ILE A 103 8.12 -6.66 -3.23
C ILE A 103 9.53 -6.10 -3.51
N LEU A 104 10.56 -6.91 -3.34
CA LEU A 104 11.95 -6.48 -3.57
C LEU A 104 12.19 -6.13 -5.04
N ALA A 105 11.66 -6.92 -5.97
CA ALA A 105 11.71 -6.60 -7.40
C ALA A 105 10.98 -5.29 -7.73
N PHE A 106 9.84 -5.02 -7.09
CA PHE A 106 9.14 -3.74 -7.26
C PHE A 106 9.96 -2.57 -6.74
N ILE A 107 10.59 -2.71 -5.57
CA ILE A 107 11.50 -1.67 -5.03
C ILE A 107 12.66 -1.42 -6.00
N GLY A 108 13.25 -2.47 -6.57
CA GLY A 108 14.28 -2.37 -7.59
C GLY A 108 13.82 -1.56 -8.82
N ARG A 109 12.68 -1.92 -9.40
CA ARG A 109 12.07 -1.17 -10.52
C ARG A 109 11.77 0.30 -10.17
N CYS A 110 11.34 0.58 -8.94
CA CYS A 110 11.16 1.95 -8.48
C CYS A 110 12.48 2.73 -8.55
N ARG A 111 13.58 2.16 -8.07
CA ARG A 111 14.91 2.80 -8.11
C ARG A 111 15.40 3.01 -9.54
N GLU A 112 15.25 2.01 -10.41
CA GLU A 112 15.59 2.12 -11.84
C GLU A 112 14.79 3.21 -12.56
N ALA A 113 13.55 3.43 -12.14
CA ALA A 113 12.67 4.51 -12.64
C ALA A 113 12.96 5.89 -12.01
N GLY A 114 13.97 6.01 -11.13
CA GLY A 114 14.30 7.27 -10.44
C GLY A 114 13.29 7.65 -9.35
N ILE A 115 12.66 6.66 -8.71
CA ILE A 115 11.84 6.84 -7.51
C ILE A 115 12.73 6.59 -6.30
N ASP A 116 13.29 7.66 -5.72
CA ASP A 116 14.27 7.57 -4.63
C ASP A 116 13.64 7.70 -3.23
N VAL A 117 12.38 8.12 -3.16
CA VAL A 117 11.63 8.20 -1.89
C VAL A 117 11.46 6.82 -1.24
N PRO A 118 11.30 6.74 0.09
CA PRO A 118 11.07 5.47 0.78
C PRO A 118 9.88 4.70 0.19
N VAL A 119 10.08 3.41 -0.08
CA VAL A 119 9.00 2.46 -0.42
C VAL A 119 8.75 1.59 0.81
N ILE A 120 7.56 1.69 1.37
CA ILE A 120 7.14 1.04 2.60
C ILE A 120 6.26 -0.17 2.24
N PRO A 121 6.75 -1.40 2.36
CA PRO A 121 5.97 -2.59 2.07
C PRO A 121 4.76 -2.75 2.99
N GLY A 122 3.63 -3.09 2.41
CA GLY A 122 2.40 -3.43 3.11
C GLY A 122 2.30 -4.93 3.38
N VAL A 123 2.33 -5.34 4.62
CA VAL A 123 2.22 -6.74 5.06
C VAL A 123 0.92 -6.97 5.81
N LYS A 124 0.25 -8.07 5.51
CA LYS A 124 -0.96 -8.51 6.21
C LYS A 124 -0.87 -9.99 6.52
N PRO A 125 -0.82 -10.41 7.80
CA PRO A 125 -0.90 -11.83 8.13
C PRO A 125 -2.26 -12.40 7.75
N LEU A 126 -2.27 -13.55 7.05
CA LEU A 126 -3.48 -14.28 6.75
C LEU A 126 -4.05 -14.86 8.05
N SER A 127 -5.38 -14.86 8.22
CA SER A 127 -5.99 -15.20 9.50
C SER A 127 -7.20 -16.14 9.38
N THR A 128 -7.76 -16.30 8.18
CA THR A 128 -8.94 -17.14 7.94
C THR A 128 -8.91 -17.78 6.56
N LEU A 129 -9.53 -18.96 6.42
CA LEU A 129 -9.68 -19.64 5.13
C LEU A 129 -10.35 -18.75 4.06
N ARG A 130 -11.38 -17.99 4.45
CA ARG A 130 -12.12 -17.09 3.55
C ARG A 130 -11.20 -16.06 2.88
N GLN A 131 -10.11 -15.67 3.52
CA GLN A 131 -9.18 -14.69 2.97
C GLN A 131 -8.42 -15.20 1.72
N LEU A 132 -8.39 -16.52 1.48
CA LEU A 132 -7.83 -17.06 0.22
C LEU A 132 -8.61 -16.62 -1.03
N THR A 133 -9.87 -16.28 -0.88
CA THR A 133 -10.74 -15.78 -1.96
C THR A 133 -10.96 -14.27 -1.83
N LEU A 134 -11.33 -13.83 -0.61
CA LEU A 134 -11.70 -12.44 -0.37
C LEU A 134 -10.57 -11.45 -0.70
N LEU A 135 -9.32 -11.74 -0.34
CA LEU A 135 -8.22 -10.80 -0.54
C LEU A 135 -7.87 -10.62 -2.03
N PRO A 136 -7.73 -11.69 -2.85
CA PRO A 136 -7.57 -11.55 -4.28
C PRO A 136 -8.72 -10.79 -4.96
N GLU A 137 -9.96 -11.11 -4.61
CA GLU A 137 -11.14 -10.45 -5.18
C GLU A 137 -11.25 -8.97 -4.81
N THR A 138 -10.90 -8.61 -3.56
CA THR A 138 -11.04 -7.24 -3.07
C THR A 138 -9.89 -6.33 -3.51
N PHE A 139 -8.66 -6.86 -3.50
CA PHE A 139 -7.46 -6.04 -3.68
C PHE A 139 -6.69 -6.35 -4.97
N ALA A 140 -7.20 -7.25 -5.81
CA ALA A 140 -6.55 -7.72 -7.04
C ALA A 140 -5.09 -8.18 -6.81
N ILE A 141 -4.86 -8.92 -5.71
CA ILE A 141 -3.56 -9.45 -5.31
C ILE A 141 -3.48 -10.96 -5.52
N GLU A 142 -2.27 -11.48 -5.65
CA GLU A 142 -2.00 -12.92 -5.72
C GLU A 142 -1.54 -13.46 -4.38
N LEU A 143 -2.00 -14.67 -4.06
CA LEU A 143 -1.50 -15.44 -2.93
C LEU A 143 -0.60 -16.56 -3.46
N PRO A 144 0.66 -16.69 -2.97
CA PRO A 144 1.55 -17.78 -3.37
C PRO A 144 0.90 -19.14 -3.16
N GLU A 145 1.07 -20.05 -4.13
CA GLU A 145 0.40 -21.37 -4.08
C GLU A 145 0.83 -22.19 -2.87
N ALA A 146 2.08 -22.06 -2.41
CA ALA A 146 2.55 -22.70 -1.19
C ALA A 146 1.71 -22.28 0.03
N LEU A 147 1.45 -20.98 0.21
CA LEU A 147 0.59 -20.46 1.27
C LEU A 147 -0.85 -20.96 1.13
N ARG A 148 -1.39 -20.94 -0.09
CA ARG A 148 -2.77 -21.38 -0.37
C ARG A 148 -2.97 -22.86 -0.06
N SER A 149 -2.04 -23.70 -0.51
CA SER A 149 -2.05 -25.14 -0.29
C SER A 149 -1.97 -25.47 1.20
N GLU A 150 -1.04 -24.85 1.92
CA GLU A 150 -0.87 -25.08 3.35
C GLU A 150 -2.12 -24.69 4.15
N VAL A 151 -2.69 -23.53 3.87
CA VAL A 151 -3.94 -23.07 4.51
C VAL A 151 -5.11 -24.00 4.20
N ARG A 152 -5.24 -24.51 2.97
CA ARG A 152 -6.31 -25.46 2.59
C ARG A 152 -6.18 -26.79 3.33
N THR A 153 -4.97 -27.28 3.54
CA THR A 153 -4.72 -28.52 4.31
C THR A 153 -5.20 -28.40 5.77
N HIS A 154 -5.36 -27.18 6.26
CA HIS A 154 -5.80 -26.88 7.62
C HIS A 154 -7.18 -26.21 7.68
N ALA A 155 -8.02 -26.38 6.66
CA ALA A 155 -9.28 -25.66 6.48
C ALA A 155 -10.25 -25.75 7.69
N ASP A 156 -10.23 -26.87 8.42
CA ASP A 156 -11.03 -27.14 9.61
C ASP A 156 -10.42 -26.62 10.92
N ARG A 157 -9.19 -26.06 10.87
CA ARG A 157 -8.43 -25.63 12.05
C ARG A 157 -8.08 -24.13 12.01
N PRO A 158 -8.98 -23.24 12.46
CA PRO A 158 -8.79 -21.78 12.38
C PRO A 158 -7.53 -21.26 13.08
N GLU A 159 -7.11 -21.92 14.16
CA GLU A 159 -5.88 -21.56 14.88
C GLU A 159 -4.61 -21.95 14.11
N ALA A 160 -4.63 -23.08 13.41
CA ALA A 160 -3.54 -23.47 12.53
C ALA A 160 -3.41 -22.48 11.36
N ILE A 161 -4.51 -22.05 10.76
CA ILE A 161 -4.52 -21.04 9.70
C ILE A 161 -3.90 -19.72 10.19
N ARG A 162 -4.27 -19.26 11.39
CA ARG A 162 -3.66 -18.04 11.96
C ARG A 162 -2.17 -18.18 12.17
N ARG A 163 -1.72 -19.34 12.68
CA ARG A 163 -0.29 -19.61 12.88
C ARG A 163 0.46 -19.60 11.55
N ILE A 164 -0.03 -20.30 10.52
CA ILE A 164 0.55 -20.31 9.17
C ILE A 164 0.69 -18.88 8.63
N GLY A 165 -0.36 -18.06 8.76
CA GLY A 165 -0.32 -16.68 8.30
C GLY A 165 0.67 -15.79 9.06
N VAL A 166 0.89 -16.05 10.36
CA VAL A 166 1.91 -15.34 11.16
C VAL A 166 3.31 -15.82 10.76
N GLU A 167 3.55 -17.13 10.65
CA GLU A 167 4.84 -17.71 10.25
C GLU A 167 5.25 -17.22 8.86
N TRP A 168 4.31 -17.17 7.91
CA TRP A 168 4.53 -16.60 6.57
C TRP A 168 4.94 -15.13 6.64
N ALA A 169 4.21 -14.32 7.40
CA ALA A 169 4.51 -12.90 7.54
C ALA A 169 5.84 -12.65 8.28
N VAL A 170 6.22 -13.51 9.24
CA VAL A 170 7.53 -13.46 9.91
C VAL A 170 8.65 -13.70 8.91
N ASP A 171 8.56 -14.76 8.09
CA ASP A 171 9.55 -15.03 7.04
C ASP A 171 9.66 -13.85 6.07
N GLN A 172 8.53 -13.37 5.57
CA GLN A 172 8.46 -12.20 4.69
C GLN A 172 9.14 -10.98 5.31
N CYS A 173 8.83 -10.64 6.55
CA CYS A 173 9.43 -9.52 7.25
C CYS A 173 10.95 -9.69 7.46
N ARG A 174 11.40 -10.89 7.78
CA ARG A 174 12.84 -11.21 7.92
C ARG A 174 13.59 -11.02 6.61
N ARG A 175 13.02 -11.47 5.49
CA ARG A 175 13.60 -11.30 4.14
C ARG A 175 13.67 -9.83 3.74
N LEU A 176 12.61 -9.08 3.95
CA LEU A 176 12.57 -7.63 3.69
C LEU A 176 13.61 -6.88 4.54
N LYS A 177 13.70 -7.20 5.84
CA LYS A 177 14.69 -6.60 6.76
C LYS A 177 16.13 -6.95 6.33
N ALA A 178 16.40 -8.21 5.98
CA ALA A 178 17.71 -8.64 5.49
C ALA A 178 18.13 -7.94 4.18
N ALA A 179 17.17 -7.58 3.34
CA ALA A 179 17.39 -6.79 2.12
C ALA A 179 17.51 -5.27 2.38
N GLY A 180 17.50 -4.83 3.65
CA GLY A 180 17.71 -3.43 4.02
C GLY A 180 16.45 -2.55 3.94
N VAL A 181 15.25 -3.15 3.87
CA VAL A 181 13.99 -2.39 3.93
C VAL A 181 13.82 -1.79 5.34
N PRO A 182 13.80 -0.45 5.49
CA PRO A 182 13.90 0.17 6.81
C PRO A 182 12.56 0.20 7.57
N VAL A 183 11.43 0.16 6.86
CA VAL A 183 10.08 0.31 7.45
C VAL A 183 9.12 -0.66 6.79
N ILE A 184 8.25 -1.26 7.58
CA ILE A 184 7.17 -2.15 7.13
C ILE A 184 5.85 -1.61 7.68
N HIS A 185 4.82 -1.53 6.84
CA HIS A 185 3.47 -1.19 7.23
C HIS A 185 2.64 -2.47 7.43
N PHE A 186 1.91 -2.56 8.55
CA PHE A 186 1.03 -3.69 8.82
C PHE A 186 -0.44 -3.33 8.68
N TYR A 187 -1.14 -4.05 7.80
CA TYR A 187 -2.59 -3.97 7.67
C TYR A 187 -3.27 -4.86 8.73
N THR A 188 -3.66 -4.27 9.85
CA THR A 188 -4.23 -5.00 11.00
C THR A 188 -5.71 -5.30 10.86
N MET A 189 -6.44 -4.53 10.07
CA MET A 189 -7.91 -4.58 9.95
C MET A 189 -8.62 -4.57 11.32
N GLY A 190 -8.12 -3.75 12.24
CA GLY A 190 -8.64 -3.62 13.59
C GLY A 190 -8.21 -4.73 14.58
N ARG A 191 -7.35 -5.68 14.17
CA ARG A 191 -6.86 -6.78 15.03
C ARG A 191 -5.33 -6.82 15.03
N ALA A 192 -4.73 -6.51 16.16
CA ALA A 192 -3.29 -6.34 16.30
C ALA A 192 -2.54 -7.58 16.86
N GLU A 193 -3.24 -8.63 17.31
CA GLU A 193 -2.62 -9.78 18.00
C GLU A 193 -1.56 -10.47 17.14
N ASN A 194 -1.91 -10.78 15.88
CA ASN A 194 -0.98 -11.43 14.95
C ASN A 194 0.23 -10.52 14.63
N VAL A 195 -0.02 -9.23 14.46
CA VAL A 195 1.05 -8.25 14.21
C VAL A 195 1.97 -8.10 15.43
N ARG A 196 1.41 -8.12 16.64
CA ARG A 196 2.21 -8.10 17.88
C ARG A 196 3.13 -9.33 17.98
N GLN A 197 2.65 -10.50 17.56
CA GLN A 197 3.49 -11.70 17.52
C GLN A 197 4.61 -11.56 16.49
N ILE A 198 4.31 -11.12 15.28
CA ILE A 198 5.31 -10.89 14.22
C ILE A 198 6.39 -9.90 14.69
N ILE A 199 6.00 -8.79 15.32
CA ILE A 199 6.95 -7.80 15.83
C ILE A 199 7.91 -8.41 16.84
N LYS A 200 7.42 -9.23 17.78
CA LYS A 200 8.27 -9.89 18.78
C LYS A 200 9.28 -10.90 18.18
N GLU A 201 8.97 -11.48 17.02
CA GLU A 201 9.81 -12.48 16.38
C GLU A 201 10.83 -11.90 15.39
N VAL A 202 10.58 -10.67 14.90
CA VAL A 202 11.39 -10.04 13.85
C VAL A 202 12.20 -8.85 14.34
N PHE A 203 11.63 -8.09 15.27
CA PHE A 203 12.19 -6.82 15.76
C PHE A 203 12.50 -6.86 17.25
#